data_ba46f2690ca49efe53e6e00427f3ef7a
#
_entry.id   ba46f2690ca49efe53e6e00427f3ef7a
#
_cell.length_a   1.000
_cell.length_b   1.000
_cell.length_c   1.000
_cell.angle_alpha   90.00
_cell.angle_beta   90.00
_cell.angle_gamma   90.00
#
_symmetry.space_group_name_H-M   'P 1'
#
loop_
_entity.id
_entity.type
_entity.pdbx_description
1 polymer ?
#
loop_
_entity_poly.entity_id
_entity_poly.type
_entity_poly.pdbx_seq_one_letter_code
_entity_poly.pdbx_strand_id
1 'polypeptide(L)'
;MVIELLKALVFGIVEGITEWLPISSTGHLILLDEFLSLKASDNFKEMFDVVIQLGAILAVVVIYWKKLWPFGRENNPKPLTTSGFGACVKKDILQMWCKVIVATVPAAVIGLLLDDWSQAHLYNAWTVAIMLILFGVAFIWIEKWHKNQKPKMNSIGALRYSTVLMIGV
;
A
#
# COMPACT_ATOMS: atom_id res chain seq x y z
N MET A 1 -30.13 -8.43 7.81
CA MET A 1 -29.39 -8.86 6.61
C MET A 1 -29.11 -7.68 5.69
N VAL A 2 -30.10 -6.97 5.12
CA VAL A 2 -29.88 -5.84 4.19
C VAL A 2 -29.01 -4.73 4.80
N ILE A 3 -29.26 -4.35 6.05
CA ILE A 3 -28.48 -3.32 6.75
C ILE A 3 -27.00 -3.71 6.88
N GLU A 4 -26.69 -4.95 7.20
CA GLU A 4 -25.29 -5.42 7.32
C GLU A 4 -24.59 -5.43 5.96
N LEU A 5 -25.31 -5.76 4.86
CA LEU A 5 -24.77 -5.65 3.52
C LEU A 5 -24.49 -4.20 3.13
N LEU A 6 -25.37 -3.26 3.51
CA LEU A 6 -25.12 -1.83 3.26
C LEU A 6 -23.90 -1.32 4.05
N LYS A 7 -23.75 -1.75 5.31
CA LYS A 7 -22.55 -1.43 6.09
C LYS A 7 -21.30 -1.99 5.43
N ALA A 8 -21.30 -3.28 5.06
CA ALA A 8 -20.18 -3.90 4.37
C ALA A 8 -19.81 -3.17 3.06
N LEU A 9 -20.82 -2.70 2.31
CA LEU A 9 -20.60 -1.88 1.12
C LEU A 9 -19.90 -0.55 1.47
N VAL A 10 -20.31 0.12 2.55
CA VAL A 10 -19.66 1.37 3.01
C VAL A 10 -18.20 1.11 3.39
N PHE A 11 -17.90 0.03 4.13
CA PHE A 11 -16.53 -0.37 4.45
C PHE A 11 -15.70 -0.59 3.18
N GLY A 12 -16.23 -1.34 2.20
CA GLY A 12 -15.53 -1.57 0.93
C GLY A 12 -15.29 -0.30 0.11
N ILE A 13 -16.23 0.67 0.14
CA ILE A 13 -16.06 1.97 -0.52
C ILE A 13 -14.96 2.79 0.17
N VAL A 14 -14.98 2.86 1.51
CA VAL A 14 -13.95 3.58 2.28
C VAL A 14 -12.59 2.96 2.05
N GLU A 15 -12.47 1.64 2.12
CA GLU A 15 -11.23 0.91 1.81
C GLU A 15 -10.73 1.23 0.40
N GLY A 16 -11.61 1.08 -0.61
CA GLY A 16 -11.26 1.33 -2.00
C GLY A 16 -10.81 2.76 -2.30
N ILE A 17 -11.25 3.75 -1.51
CA ILE A 17 -10.81 5.15 -1.65
C ILE A 17 -9.50 5.37 -0.89
N THR A 18 -9.45 4.93 0.38
CA THR A 18 -8.33 5.25 1.28
C THR A 18 -7.08 4.45 0.99
N GLU A 19 -7.19 3.25 0.43
CA GLU A 19 -6.04 2.42 0.03
C GLU A 19 -5.25 3.05 -1.14
N TRP A 20 -5.90 3.86 -1.97
CA TRP A 20 -5.22 4.57 -3.06
C TRP A 20 -4.54 5.87 -2.62
N LEU A 21 -4.81 6.30 -1.42
CA LEU A 21 -4.26 7.51 -0.84
C LEU A 21 -3.27 7.15 0.29
N PRO A 22 -2.18 7.88 0.47
CA PRO A 22 -1.23 7.60 1.56
C PRO A 22 -1.74 8.11 2.92
N ILE A 23 -2.96 7.69 3.33
CA ILE A 23 -3.67 8.19 4.51
C ILE A 23 -4.08 7.12 5.53
N SER A 24 -3.58 5.88 5.37
CA SER A 24 -3.90 4.71 6.21
C SER A 24 -5.36 4.26 6.10
N SER A 25 -5.63 3.30 5.23
CA SER A 25 -6.96 2.68 5.07
C SER A 25 -7.41 1.99 6.36
N THR A 26 -6.55 1.19 6.98
CA THR A 26 -6.81 0.52 8.27
C THR A 26 -7.25 1.50 9.35
N GLY A 27 -6.59 2.67 9.45
CA GLY A 27 -6.98 3.69 10.41
C GLY A 27 -8.40 4.23 10.17
N HIS A 28 -8.80 4.39 8.91
CA HIS A 28 -10.15 4.81 8.56
C HIS A 28 -11.19 3.74 8.84
N LEU A 29 -10.87 2.45 8.61
CA LEU A 29 -11.78 1.35 8.94
C LEU A 29 -11.99 1.21 10.45
N ILE A 30 -10.94 1.35 11.27
CA ILE A 30 -11.05 1.36 12.73
C ILE A 30 -11.98 2.48 13.21
N LEU A 31 -11.84 3.69 12.68
CA LEU A 31 -12.73 4.80 13.04
C LEU A 31 -14.15 4.56 12.52
N LEU A 32 -14.30 3.97 11.35
CA LEU A 32 -15.62 3.66 10.80
C LEU A 32 -16.37 2.63 11.63
N ASP A 33 -15.67 1.61 12.16
CA ASP A 33 -16.27 0.55 12.99
C ASP A 33 -16.87 1.10 14.30
N GLU A 34 -16.34 2.20 14.85
CA GLU A 34 -16.92 2.88 16.00
C GLU A 34 -18.34 3.40 15.74
N PHE A 35 -18.64 3.82 14.51
CA PHE A 35 -19.94 4.39 14.16
C PHE A 35 -20.84 3.39 13.44
N LEU A 36 -20.26 2.45 12.72
CA LEU A 36 -20.98 1.58 11.78
C LEU A 36 -20.66 0.09 11.98
N SER A 37 -20.41 -0.33 13.21
CA SER A 37 -19.95 -1.69 13.51
C SER A 37 -20.80 -2.78 12.85
N LEU A 38 -20.13 -3.74 12.21
CA LEU A 38 -20.72 -4.94 11.62
C LEU A 38 -21.13 -5.91 12.73
N LYS A 39 -22.35 -6.43 12.65
CA LYS A 39 -22.84 -7.49 13.57
C LYS A 39 -22.31 -8.84 13.11
N ALA A 40 -21.02 -9.08 13.34
CA ALA A 40 -20.34 -10.31 13.00
C ALA A 40 -19.31 -10.67 14.09
N SER A 41 -18.77 -11.87 14.06
CA SER A 41 -17.67 -12.27 14.95
C SER A 41 -16.40 -11.52 14.62
N ASP A 42 -15.51 -11.32 15.60
CA ASP A 42 -14.26 -10.62 15.40
C ASP A 42 -13.40 -11.27 14.32
N ASN A 43 -13.29 -12.60 14.30
CA ASN A 43 -12.59 -13.34 13.24
C ASN A 43 -13.18 -13.08 11.84
N PHE A 44 -14.50 -12.88 11.73
CA PHE A 44 -15.12 -12.54 10.45
C PHE A 44 -14.74 -11.10 10.02
N LYS A 45 -14.74 -10.16 10.97
CA LYS A 45 -14.36 -8.77 10.68
C LYS A 45 -12.91 -8.69 10.18
N GLU A 46 -11.97 -9.36 10.89
CA GLU A 46 -10.56 -9.42 10.46
C GLU A 46 -10.42 -10.01 9.06
N MET A 47 -11.08 -11.13 8.79
CA MET A 47 -11.08 -11.73 7.45
C MET A 47 -11.70 -10.78 6.40
N PHE A 48 -12.79 -10.11 6.75
CA PHE A 48 -13.47 -9.18 5.85
C PHE A 48 -12.57 -8.01 5.47
N ASP A 49 -11.88 -7.40 6.44
CA ASP A 49 -10.95 -6.30 6.21
C ASP A 49 -9.81 -6.72 5.25
N VAL A 50 -9.22 -7.89 5.46
CA VAL A 50 -8.21 -8.45 4.54
C VAL A 50 -8.78 -8.68 3.14
N VAL A 51 -10.01 -9.14 3.01
CA VAL A 51 -10.64 -9.41 1.70
C VAL A 51 -10.93 -8.12 0.94
N ILE A 52 -11.46 -7.08 1.59
CA ILE A 52 -11.72 -5.79 0.91
C ILE A 52 -10.42 -5.09 0.52
N GLN A 53 -9.37 -5.18 1.35
CA GLN A 53 -8.02 -4.69 1.05
C GLN A 53 -7.43 -5.41 -0.16
N LEU A 54 -7.55 -6.75 -0.22
CA LEU A 54 -7.13 -7.52 -1.39
C LEU A 54 -7.87 -7.06 -2.65
N GLY A 55 -9.17 -6.75 -2.54
CA GLY A 55 -9.95 -6.19 -3.65
C GLY A 55 -9.39 -4.87 -4.17
N ALA A 56 -9.03 -3.95 -3.28
CA ALA A 56 -8.40 -2.66 -3.62
C ALA A 56 -7.02 -2.86 -4.29
N ILE A 57 -6.19 -3.76 -3.75
CA ILE A 57 -4.88 -4.10 -4.34
C ILE A 57 -5.04 -4.72 -5.73
N LEU A 58 -5.98 -5.63 -5.93
CA LEU A 58 -6.24 -6.24 -7.23
C LEU A 58 -6.68 -5.22 -8.28
N ALA A 59 -7.44 -4.19 -7.89
CA ALA A 59 -7.80 -3.10 -8.79
C ALA A 59 -6.54 -2.37 -9.32
N VAL A 60 -5.56 -2.11 -8.45
CA VAL A 60 -4.26 -1.54 -8.85
C VAL A 60 -3.53 -2.46 -9.82
N VAL A 61 -3.47 -3.75 -9.52
CA VAL A 61 -2.82 -4.75 -10.40
C VAL A 61 -3.47 -4.76 -11.79
N VAL A 62 -4.80 -4.73 -11.88
CA VAL A 62 -5.53 -4.73 -13.15
C VAL A 62 -5.25 -3.46 -13.94
N ILE A 63 -5.35 -2.28 -13.30
CA ILE A 63 -5.16 -0.98 -13.98
C ILE A 63 -3.72 -0.82 -14.47
N TYR A 64 -2.75 -1.23 -13.66
CA TYR A 64 -1.33 -1.07 -13.97
C TYR A 64 -0.68 -2.34 -14.53
N TRP A 65 -1.45 -3.34 -14.95
CA TRP A 65 -0.96 -4.63 -15.45
C TRP A 65 0.20 -4.50 -16.42
N LYS A 66 0.07 -3.65 -17.43
CA LYS A 66 1.12 -3.43 -18.45
C LYS A 66 2.42 -2.86 -17.88
N LYS A 67 2.35 -2.13 -16.76
CA LYS A 67 3.52 -1.56 -16.08
C LYS A 67 4.13 -2.52 -15.06
N LEU A 68 3.35 -3.47 -14.57
CA LEU A 68 3.78 -4.43 -13.54
C LEU A 68 4.28 -5.74 -14.16
N TRP A 69 3.77 -6.12 -15.35
CA TRP A 69 4.08 -7.40 -15.97
C TRP A 69 5.46 -7.36 -16.63
N PRO A 70 6.44 -8.19 -16.14
CA PRO A 70 7.82 -8.11 -16.60
C PRO A 70 8.06 -8.84 -17.92
N PHE A 71 7.10 -9.65 -18.42
CA PHE A 71 7.29 -10.45 -19.61
C PHE A 71 6.62 -9.83 -20.84
N GLY A 72 7.31 -9.87 -21.99
CA GLY A 72 6.77 -9.43 -23.26
C GLY A 72 7.89 -9.18 -24.27
N ARG A 73 7.73 -9.69 -25.49
CA ARG A 73 8.69 -9.53 -26.58
C ARG A 73 8.43 -8.27 -27.40
N GLU A 74 7.16 -7.91 -27.56
CA GLU A 74 6.76 -6.66 -28.23
C GLU A 74 7.02 -5.47 -27.33
N ASN A 75 7.68 -4.42 -27.88
CA ASN A 75 8.03 -3.19 -27.18
C ASN A 75 8.90 -3.38 -25.91
N ASN A 76 9.90 -4.25 -25.97
CA ASN A 76 10.90 -4.37 -24.93
C ASN A 76 12.17 -3.57 -25.28
N PRO A 77 12.26 -2.27 -24.89
CA PRO A 77 13.40 -1.43 -25.24
C PRO A 77 14.67 -1.80 -24.46
N LYS A 78 14.54 -2.54 -23.36
CA LYS A 78 15.65 -2.93 -22.50
C LYS A 78 15.49 -4.39 -22.04
N PRO A 79 15.77 -5.36 -22.90
CA PRO A 79 15.72 -6.78 -22.54
C PRO A 79 16.83 -7.12 -21.53
N LEU A 80 16.60 -8.14 -20.73
CA LEU A 80 17.58 -8.65 -19.76
C LEU A 80 18.79 -9.25 -20.48
N THR A 81 18.56 -9.97 -21.59
CA THR A 81 19.59 -10.54 -22.48
C THR A 81 19.21 -10.35 -23.95
N THR A 82 20.17 -10.46 -24.86
CA THR A 82 19.96 -10.28 -26.31
C THR A 82 19.26 -11.47 -26.97
N SER A 83 19.26 -12.66 -26.34
CA SER A 83 18.69 -13.88 -26.89
C SER A 83 18.09 -14.77 -25.78
N GLY A 84 17.23 -15.72 -26.18
CA GLY A 84 16.60 -16.66 -25.27
C GLY A 84 15.47 -16.08 -24.44
N PHE A 85 15.17 -16.72 -23.30
CA PHE A 85 14.09 -16.31 -22.39
C PHE A 85 14.28 -14.88 -21.85
N GLY A 86 15.52 -14.49 -21.57
CA GLY A 86 15.84 -13.15 -21.07
C GLY A 86 15.54 -12.02 -22.06
N ALA A 87 15.42 -12.30 -23.36
CA ALA A 87 14.96 -11.32 -24.35
C ALA A 87 13.49 -10.92 -24.16
N CYS A 88 12.70 -11.77 -23.52
CA CYS A 88 11.31 -11.52 -23.20
C CYS A 88 11.12 -10.81 -21.84
N VAL A 89 12.18 -10.65 -21.06
CA VAL A 89 12.12 -10.04 -19.71
C VAL A 89 12.50 -8.57 -19.79
N LYS A 90 11.64 -7.70 -19.29
CA LYS A 90 11.85 -6.25 -19.19
C LYS A 90 12.70 -5.94 -17.96
N LYS A 91 13.96 -5.59 -18.18
CA LYS A 91 14.94 -5.32 -17.11
C LYS A 91 14.49 -4.23 -16.15
N ASP A 92 13.85 -3.18 -16.65
CA ASP A 92 13.40 -2.04 -15.83
C ASP A 92 12.31 -2.47 -14.83
N ILE A 93 11.38 -3.33 -15.27
CA ILE A 93 10.32 -3.86 -14.40
C ILE A 93 10.89 -4.83 -13.38
N LEU A 94 11.83 -5.70 -13.80
CA LEU A 94 12.48 -6.63 -12.87
C LEU A 94 13.27 -5.88 -11.79
N GLN A 95 14.01 -4.83 -12.17
CA GLN A 95 14.72 -3.97 -11.22
C GLN A 95 13.76 -3.25 -10.26
N MET A 96 12.60 -2.80 -10.74
CA MET A 96 11.55 -2.24 -9.91
C MET A 96 11.07 -3.28 -8.88
N TRP A 97 10.76 -4.51 -9.29
CA TRP A 97 10.35 -5.59 -8.39
C TRP A 97 11.41 -5.92 -7.34
N CYS A 98 12.69 -6.02 -7.74
CA CYS A 98 13.79 -6.23 -6.80
C CYS A 98 13.87 -5.12 -5.75
N LYS A 99 13.68 -3.87 -6.14
CA LYS A 99 13.68 -2.72 -5.21
C LYS A 99 12.48 -2.75 -4.27
N VAL A 100 11.29 -3.10 -4.78
CA VAL A 100 10.10 -3.25 -3.94
C VAL A 100 10.33 -4.34 -2.89
N ILE A 101 10.84 -5.50 -3.29
CA ILE A 101 11.16 -6.59 -2.34
C ILE A 101 12.16 -6.12 -1.29
N VAL A 102 13.25 -5.44 -1.70
CA VAL A 102 14.26 -4.93 -0.77
C VAL A 102 13.69 -3.90 0.21
N ALA A 103 12.74 -3.05 -0.22
CA ALA A 103 12.05 -2.11 0.66
C ALA A 103 11.09 -2.83 1.62
N THR A 104 10.43 -3.90 1.16
CA THR A 104 9.43 -4.61 1.97
C THR A 104 10.05 -5.44 3.09
N VAL A 105 11.28 -5.98 2.90
CA VAL A 105 11.92 -6.85 3.90
C VAL A 105 12.07 -6.17 5.28
N PRO A 106 12.66 -4.98 5.44
CA PRO A 106 12.80 -4.36 6.75
C PRO A 106 11.43 -4.02 7.36
N ALA A 107 10.48 -3.51 6.57
CA ALA A 107 9.12 -3.25 7.03
C ALA A 107 8.43 -4.52 7.54
N ALA A 108 8.57 -5.64 6.82
CA ALA A 108 7.99 -6.92 7.22
C ALA A 108 8.62 -7.45 8.52
N VAL A 109 9.96 -7.38 8.64
CA VAL A 109 10.66 -7.81 9.86
C VAL A 109 10.23 -7.00 11.07
N ILE A 110 10.22 -5.67 10.96
CA ILE A 110 9.80 -4.77 12.04
C ILE A 110 8.32 -4.97 12.36
N GLY A 111 7.47 -5.06 11.33
CA GLY A 111 6.04 -5.29 11.50
C GLY A 111 5.74 -6.57 12.25
N LEU A 112 6.33 -7.70 11.84
CA LEU A 112 6.13 -8.99 12.51
C LEU A 112 6.64 -9.01 13.96
N LEU A 113 7.73 -8.29 14.26
CA LEU A 113 8.27 -8.22 15.62
C LEU A 113 7.44 -7.33 16.56
N LEU A 114 6.76 -6.32 16.01
CA LEU A 114 6.01 -5.34 16.77
C LEU A 114 4.49 -5.54 16.68
N ASP A 115 4.02 -6.56 15.95
CA ASP A 115 2.60 -6.76 15.66
C ASP A 115 1.76 -6.87 16.93
N ASP A 116 2.08 -7.81 17.83
CA ASP A 116 1.37 -8.01 19.09
C ASP A 116 1.37 -6.76 19.96
N TRP A 117 2.51 -6.07 20.03
CA TRP A 117 2.62 -4.84 20.80
C TRP A 117 1.79 -3.70 20.19
N SER A 118 1.83 -3.56 18.87
CA SER A 118 1.09 -2.51 18.16
C SER A 118 -0.41 -2.73 18.24
N GLN A 119 -0.87 -3.97 18.10
CA GLN A 119 -2.28 -4.30 18.25
C GLN A 119 -2.78 -3.98 19.66
N ALA A 120 -2.01 -4.34 20.69
CA ALA A 120 -2.39 -4.09 22.08
C ALA A 120 -2.45 -2.61 22.48
N HIS A 121 -1.62 -1.75 21.86
CA HIS A 121 -1.45 -0.37 22.33
C HIS A 121 -1.93 0.70 21.33
N LEU A 122 -1.86 0.41 20.02
CA LEU A 122 -2.11 1.40 18.98
C LEU A 122 -3.45 1.22 18.26
N TYR A 123 -4.00 0.00 18.23
CA TYR A 123 -5.25 -0.32 17.54
C TYR A 123 -6.48 0.06 18.38
N ASN A 124 -6.56 1.30 18.79
CA ASN A 124 -7.76 1.85 19.40
C ASN A 124 -8.13 3.17 18.71
N ALA A 125 -9.43 3.48 18.64
CA ALA A 125 -9.96 4.60 17.87
C ALA A 125 -9.34 5.95 18.27
N TRP A 126 -9.06 6.18 19.55
CA TRP A 126 -8.46 7.43 20.02
C TRP A 126 -7.03 7.61 19.54
N THR A 127 -6.19 6.59 19.70
CA THR A 127 -4.80 6.62 19.23
C THR A 127 -4.75 6.79 17.72
N VAL A 128 -5.59 6.04 17.00
CA VAL A 128 -5.69 6.11 15.53
C VAL A 128 -6.12 7.50 15.09
N ALA A 129 -7.16 8.09 15.69
CA ALA A 129 -7.63 9.44 15.36
C ALA A 129 -6.53 10.49 15.55
N ILE A 130 -5.83 10.45 16.69
CA ILE A 130 -4.71 11.37 16.98
C ILE A 130 -3.60 11.21 15.93
N MET A 131 -3.21 9.97 15.63
CA MET A 131 -2.16 9.70 14.63
C MET A 131 -2.56 10.15 13.24
N LEU A 132 -3.79 9.91 12.80
CA LEU A 132 -4.29 10.40 11.51
C LEU A 132 -4.24 11.93 11.42
N ILE A 133 -4.61 12.65 12.48
CA ILE A 133 -4.53 14.11 12.54
C ILE A 133 -3.07 14.56 12.46
N LEU A 134 -2.17 13.98 13.26
CA LEU A 134 -0.75 14.34 13.28
C LEU A 134 -0.09 14.11 11.92
N PHE A 135 -0.30 12.92 11.33
CA PHE A 135 0.24 12.63 10.01
C PHE A 135 -0.38 13.50 8.92
N GLY A 136 -1.70 13.76 8.97
CA GLY A 136 -2.35 14.65 8.04
C GLY A 136 -1.77 16.07 8.07
N VAL A 137 -1.54 16.63 9.25
CA VAL A 137 -0.88 17.94 9.43
C VAL A 137 0.56 17.89 8.91
N ALA A 138 1.31 16.82 9.23
CA ALA A 138 2.68 16.63 8.75
C ALA A 138 2.74 16.55 7.21
N PHE A 139 1.82 15.84 6.57
CA PHE A 139 1.72 15.77 5.11
C PHE A 139 1.47 17.14 4.49
N ILE A 140 0.51 17.92 5.00
CA ILE A 140 0.23 19.27 4.50
C ILE A 140 1.45 20.17 4.65
N TRP A 141 2.17 20.06 5.76
CA TRP A 141 3.38 20.85 6.02
C TRP A 141 4.52 20.47 5.05
N ILE A 142 4.78 19.17 4.88
CA ILE A 142 5.80 18.66 3.96
C ILE A 142 5.47 19.05 2.51
N GLU A 143 4.21 18.91 2.09
CA GLU A 143 3.77 19.27 0.74
C GLU A 143 3.98 20.76 0.46
N LYS A 144 3.59 21.63 1.39
CA LYS A 144 3.85 23.08 1.27
C LYS A 144 5.34 23.40 1.19
N TRP A 145 6.16 22.72 1.97
CA TRP A 145 7.62 22.92 1.97
C TRP A 145 8.26 22.47 0.65
N HIS A 146 7.78 21.36 0.08
CA HIS A 146 8.35 20.80 -1.16
C HIS A 146 7.71 21.36 -2.45
N LYS A 147 6.65 22.15 -2.35
CA LYS A 147 5.87 22.64 -3.50
C LYS A 147 6.72 23.27 -4.62
N ASN A 148 7.82 23.93 -4.27
CA ASN A 148 8.71 24.61 -5.22
C ASN A 148 9.98 23.80 -5.55
N GLN A 149 10.13 22.59 -5.02
CA GLN A 149 11.31 21.76 -5.27
C GLN A 149 11.04 20.83 -6.47
N LYS A 150 11.98 20.81 -7.42
CA LYS A 150 11.92 19.84 -8.51
C LYS A 150 12.23 18.44 -7.97
N PRO A 151 11.51 17.40 -8.41
CA PRO A 151 11.80 16.03 -7.99
C PRO A 151 13.23 15.65 -8.39
N LYS A 152 14.02 15.18 -7.45
CA LYS A 152 15.41 14.75 -7.69
C LYS A 152 15.50 13.49 -8.54
N MET A 153 14.43 12.67 -8.56
CA MET A 153 14.36 11.40 -9.28
C MET A 153 12.98 11.20 -9.88
N ASN A 154 12.92 10.83 -11.15
CA ASN A 154 11.68 10.70 -11.91
C ASN A 154 11.24 9.24 -12.11
N SER A 155 12.00 8.27 -11.58
CA SER A 155 11.67 6.85 -11.71
C SER A 155 12.20 6.03 -10.53
N ILE A 156 11.48 4.97 -10.16
CA ILE A 156 11.90 3.99 -9.16
C ILE A 156 13.22 3.32 -9.57
N GLY A 157 13.43 3.12 -10.87
CA GLY A 157 14.68 2.58 -11.43
C GLY A 157 15.93 3.40 -11.11
N ALA A 158 15.80 4.71 -10.89
CA ALA A 158 16.94 5.61 -10.58
C ALA A 158 17.30 5.62 -9.07
N LEU A 159 16.45 5.09 -8.18
CA LEU A 159 16.71 5.02 -6.74
C LEU A 159 17.92 4.12 -6.44
N ARG A 160 18.78 4.54 -5.51
CA ARG A 160 19.82 3.68 -4.96
C ARG A 160 19.23 2.69 -3.96
N TYR A 161 19.80 1.49 -3.84
CA TYR A 161 19.33 0.48 -2.88
C TYR A 161 19.38 0.96 -1.43
N SER A 162 20.36 1.79 -1.06
CA SER A 162 20.40 2.43 0.28
C SER A 162 19.17 3.30 0.55
N THR A 163 18.74 4.08 -0.45
CA THR A 163 17.52 4.90 -0.34
C THR A 163 16.27 4.02 -0.30
N VAL A 164 16.26 2.92 -1.05
CA VAL A 164 15.16 1.95 -1.04
C VAL A 164 15.00 1.29 0.33
N LEU A 165 16.12 0.91 0.99
CA LEU A 165 16.10 0.39 2.36
C LEU A 165 15.59 1.42 3.37
N MET A 166 16.01 2.69 3.25
CA MET A 166 15.51 3.77 4.12
C MET A 166 14.01 4.05 3.94
N ILE A 167 13.45 3.79 2.76
CA ILE A 167 12.01 3.93 2.52
C ILE A 167 11.24 2.78 3.19
N GLY A 168 11.86 1.62 3.37
CA GLY A 168 11.25 0.43 3.96
C GLY A 168 11.35 0.37 5.50
N VAL A 169 12.03 1.32 6.14
CA VAL A 169 12.10 1.47 7.61
C VAL A 169 11.20 2.61 8.06
#